data_0d2046d7d3dba0ec8c7bb27a37a8e329
#
_entry.id   0d2046d7d3dba0ec8c7bb27a37a8e329
#
_cell.length_a   1.000
_cell.length_b   1.000
_cell.length_c   1.000
_cell.angle_alpha   90.00
_cell.angle_beta   90.00
_cell.angle_gamma   90.00
#
_symmetry.space_group_name_H-M   'P 1'
#
loop_
_entity.id
_entity.type
_entity.pdbx_description
1 polymer ?
#
loop_
_entity_poly.entity_id
_entity_poly.type
_entity_poly.pdbx_seq_one_letter_code
_entity_poly.pdbx_strand_id
1 'polypeptide(L)'
;MKKGIIYLPHIQKEFENAIVFLIQKIKEPCYNEKPLILHSIRVGLKLMEQNQAKEVVIAGFLHDLLEDTDCKLEEIKSRFGEKVATLVVACTFDRNIKDYKECWQKCITNLKQAGQDALVIKLVDQIDNLPYYILISDDKKKQEVMWKHKFFIDECRNDLQKLPTFRDYEKMVDSLD
;
A
#
# COMPACT_ATOMS: atom_id res chain seq x y z
N MET A 1 -3.49 -24.23 12.78
CA MET A 1 -2.37 -23.43 12.22
C MET A 1 -2.45 -23.52 10.71
N LYS A 2 -2.76 -22.44 9.97
CA LYS A 2 -2.62 -22.42 8.51
C LYS A 2 -1.13 -22.57 8.21
N LYS A 3 -0.73 -23.61 7.43
CA LYS A 3 0.63 -23.71 6.89
C LYS A 3 0.80 -22.49 5.96
N GLY A 4 1.63 -21.53 6.37
CA GLY A 4 2.04 -20.44 5.48
C GLY A 4 2.75 -21.03 4.26
N ILE A 5 2.52 -20.47 3.08
CA ILE A 5 3.31 -20.82 1.90
C ILE A 5 4.74 -20.38 2.20
N ILE A 6 5.67 -21.34 2.17
CA ILE A 6 7.09 -21.04 2.21
C ILE A 6 7.50 -20.70 0.78
N TYR A 7 7.75 -19.43 0.50
CA TYR A 7 8.32 -19.04 -0.79
C TYR A 7 9.69 -19.72 -0.99
N LEU A 8 9.94 -20.14 -2.22
CA LEU A 8 11.21 -20.77 -2.56
C LEU A 8 12.39 -19.79 -2.32
N PRO A 9 13.59 -20.28 -1.97
CA PRO A 9 14.73 -19.41 -1.63
C PRO A 9 15.08 -18.35 -2.67
N HIS A 10 14.93 -18.66 -3.97
CA HIS A 10 15.17 -17.68 -5.03
C HIS A 10 14.13 -16.56 -5.05
N ILE A 11 12.87 -16.84 -4.68
CA ILE A 11 11.81 -15.81 -4.53
C ILE A 11 12.09 -14.95 -3.30
N GLN A 12 12.53 -15.55 -2.19
CA GLN A 12 12.91 -14.78 -1.00
C GLN A 12 14.05 -13.80 -1.30
N LYS A 13 15.02 -14.19 -2.14
CA LYS A 13 16.07 -13.28 -2.62
C LYS A 13 15.52 -12.10 -3.41
N GLU A 14 14.48 -12.28 -4.19
CA GLU A 14 13.82 -11.15 -4.90
C GLU A 14 13.15 -10.19 -3.91
N PHE A 15 12.57 -10.69 -2.81
CA PHE A 15 12.05 -9.84 -1.74
C PHE A 15 13.16 -9.05 -1.03
N GLU A 16 14.27 -9.70 -0.70
CA GLU A 16 15.45 -9.03 -0.14
C GLU A 16 15.98 -7.94 -1.08
N ASN A 17 16.04 -8.22 -2.40
CA ASN A 17 16.45 -7.23 -3.39
C ASN A 17 15.50 -6.01 -3.43
N ALA A 18 14.19 -6.23 -3.26
CA ALA A 18 13.21 -5.13 -3.18
C ALA A 18 13.41 -4.29 -1.91
N ILE A 19 13.66 -4.93 -0.76
CA ILE A 19 13.95 -4.24 0.50
C ILE A 19 15.26 -3.44 0.40
N VAL A 20 16.32 -4.02 -0.17
CA VAL A 20 17.59 -3.31 -0.39
C VAL A 20 17.39 -2.11 -1.31
N PHE A 21 16.60 -2.26 -2.38
CA PHE A 21 16.28 -1.17 -3.29
C PHE A 21 15.48 -0.05 -2.60
N LEU A 22 14.46 -0.42 -1.80
CA LEU A 22 13.69 0.52 -0.96
C LEU A 22 14.62 1.37 -0.10
N ILE A 23 15.53 0.71 0.65
CA ILE A 23 16.47 1.39 1.56
C ILE A 23 17.43 2.31 0.77
N GLN A 24 17.90 1.88 -0.39
CA GLN A 24 18.80 2.68 -1.24
C GLN A 24 18.13 3.95 -1.80
N LYS A 25 16.80 3.93 -2.00
CA LYS A 25 16.04 5.07 -2.53
C LYS A 25 15.66 6.09 -1.46
N ILE A 26 15.55 5.68 -0.24
CA ILE A 26 15.24 6.56 0.89
C ILE A 26 16.54 7.06 1.48
N LYS A 27 17.01 8.25 1.02
CA LYS A 27 18.31 8.83 1.40
C LYS A 27 18.35 9.40 2.81
N GLU A 28 17.20 9.86 3.31
CA GLU A 28 17.03 10.35 4.68
C GLU A 28 15.71 9.83 5.25
N PRO A 29 15.62 9.65 6.58
CA PRO A 29 14.34 9.33 7.21
C PRO A 29 13.33 10.42 6.82
N CYS A 30 12.35 10.08 6.00
CA CYS A 30 11.25 10.99 5.74
C CYS A 30 10.52 11.21 7.06
N TYR A 31 10.52 12.46 7.55
CA TYR A 31 9.76 12.88 8.73
C TYR A 31 8.28 13.02 8.40
N ASN A 32 7.74 12.02 7.71
CA ASN A 32 6.30 11.84 7.62
C ASN A 32 5.80 11.32 8.97
N GLU A 33 4.52 11.49 9.23
CA GLU A 33 3.88 11.01 10.48
C GLU A 33 4.08 9.50 10.70
N LYS A 34 4.43 8.75 9.66
CA LYS A 34 4.80 7.33 9.68
C LYS A 34 6.26 7.13 9.23
N PRO A 35 7.02 6.21 9.86
CA PRO A 35 8.36 5.86 9.41
C PRO A 35 8.27 5.07 8.08
N LEU A 36 8.59 5.71 6.96
CA LEU A 36 8.38 5.21 5.60
C LEU A 36 8.98 3.81 5.35
N ILE A 37 10.26 3.58 5.74
CA ILE A 37 10.92 2.28 5.55
C ILE A 37 10.18 1.17 6.30
N LEU A 38 9.87 1.40 7.58
CA LEU A 38 9.20 0.40 8.41
C LEU A 38 7.77 0.12 7.92
N HIS A 39 7.05 1.16 7.51
CA HIS A 39 5.73 1.03 6.90
C HIS A 39 5.78 0.14 5.66
N SER A 40 6.61 0.49 4.69
CA SER A 40 6.74 -0.25 3.43
C SER A 40 7.16 -1.71 3.66
N ILE A 41 8.06 -1.96 4.62
CA ILE A 41 8.45 -3.33 5.01
C ILE A 41 7.25 -4.07 5.60
N ARG A 42 6.49 -3.49 6.52
CA ARG A 42 5.32 -4.14 7.12
C ARG A 42 4.25 -4.47 6.09
N VAL A 43 3.99 -3.56 5.13
CA VAL A 43 3.04 -3.82 4.03
C VAL A 43 3.49 -5.04 3.22
N GLY A 44 4.74 -5.08 2.77
CA GLY A 44 5.28 -6.21 2.01
C GLY A 44 5.25 -7.53 2.78
N LEU A 45 5.65 -7.52 4.08
CA LEU A 45 5.60 -8.70 4.94
C LEU A 45 4.16 -9.20 5.15
N LYS A 46 3.20 -8.30 5.32
CA LYS A 46 1.79 -8.66 5.47
C LYS A 46 1.21 -9.31 4.22
N LEU A 47 1.57 -8.81 3.05
CA LEU A 47 1.22 -9.44 1.77
C LEU A 47 1.86 -10.83 1.61
N MET A 48 3.10 -10.98 2.07
CA MET A 48 3.79 -12.27 2.11
C MET A 48 3.08 -13.27 3.04
N GLU A 49 2.68 -12.85 4.25
CA GLU A 49 1.89 -13.66 5.19
C GLU A 49 0.54 -14.08 4.61
N GLN A 50 -0.05 -13.26 3.75
CA GLN A 50 -1.30 -13.55 3.05
C GLN A 50 -1.11 -14.45 1.81
N ASN A 51 0.12 -14.90 1.55
CA ASN A 51 0.48 -15.73 0.42
C ASN A 51 0.16 -15.11 -0.95
N GLN A 52 0.34 -13.79 -1.07
CA GLN A 52 0.14 -13.08 -2.32
C GLN A 52 1.21 -13.45 -3.35
N ALA A 53 0.92 -13.23 -4.65
CA ALA A 53 1.88 -13.46 -5.71
C ALA A 53 3.17 -12.64 -5.48
N LYS A 54 4.30 -13.15 -5.95
CA LYS A 54 5.61 -12.52 -5.79
C LYS A 54 5.62 -11.04 -6.18
N GLU A 55 5.02 -10.72 -7.31
CA GLU A 55 4.96 -9.35 -7.84
C GLU A 55 4.14 -8.41 -6.94
N VAL A 56 3.10 -8.94 -6.31
CA VAL A 56 2.26 -8.19 -5.35
C VAL A 56 3.05 -7.88 -4.08
N VAL A 57 3.80 -8.85 -3.56
CA VAL A 57 4.66 -8.66 -2.39
C VAL A 57 5.76 -7.64 -2.66
N ILE A 58 6.44 -7.75 -3.82
CA ILE A 58 7.47 -6.79 -4.24
C ILE A 58 6.88 -5.40 -4.40
N ALA A 59 5.74 -5.27 -5.07
CA ALA A 59 5.05 -3.98 -5.21
C ALA A 59 4.63 -3.41 -3.85
N GLY A 60 4.25 -4.25 -2.89
CA GLY A 60 3.96 -3.83 -1.51
C GLY A 60 5.17 -3.22 -0.79
N PHE A 61 6.38 -3.76 -0.98
CA PHE A 61 7.61 -3.13 -0.47
C PHE A 61 7.93 -1.78 -1.14
N LEU A 62 7.49 -1.56 -2.38
CA LEU A 62 7.90 -0.42 -3.20
C LEU A 62 6.79 0.62 -3.44
N HIS A 63 5.57 0.41 -2.90
CA HIS A 63 4.36 1.12 -3.27
C HIS A 63 4.43 2.65 -3.09
N ASP A 64 5.18 3.13 -2.09
CA ASP A 64 5.33 4.54 -1.78
C ASP A 64 6.56 5.20 -2.47
N LEU A 65 7.43 4.43 -3.17
CA LEU A 65 8.69 4.97 -3.68
C LEU A 65 8.52 6.08 -4.72
N LEU A 66 7.54 5.97 -5.61
CA LEU A 66 7.28 7.01 -6.62
C LEU A 66 6.67 8.26 -6.02
N GLU A 67 6.01 8.11 -4.86
CA GLU A 67 5.35 9.20 -4.16
C GLU A 67 6.31 9.96 -3.24
N ASP A 68 7.13 9.24 -2.48
CA ASP A 68 7.89 9.80 -1.37
C ASP A 68 9.39 9.97 -1.66
N THR A 69 9.88 9.57 -2.85
CA THR A 69 11.30 9.66 -3.21
C THR A 69 11.51 10.21 -4.62
N ASP A 70 12.78 10.34 -5.03
CA ASP A 70 13.17 10.68 -6.41
C ASP A 70 13.24 9.44 -7.34
N CYS A 71 12.77 8.28 -6.90
CA CYS A 71 12.74 7.05 -7.68
C CYS A 71 11.92 7.22 -8.96
N LYS A 72 12.47 6.73 -10.08
CA LYS A 72 11.77 6.77 -11.37
C LYS A 72 11.13 5.43 -11.68
N LEU A 73 9.98 5.49 -12.37
CA LEU A 73 9.25 4.31 -12.79
C LEU A 73 10.11 3.31 -13.56
N GLU A 74 10.98 3.81 -14.44
CA GLU A 74 11.87 3.01 -15.27
C GLU A 74 12.88 2.21 -14.46
N GLU A 75 13.27 2.70 -13.26
CA GLU A 75 14.16 1.97 -12.36
C GLU A 75 13.44 0.77 -11.73
N ILE A 76 12.17 0.93 -11.34
CA ILE A 76 11.33 -0.15 -10.82
C ILE A 76 11.07 -1.16 -11.93
N LYS A 77 10.66 -0.69 -13.11
CA LYS A 77 10.35 -1.54 -14.28
C LYS A 77 11.55 -2.36 -14.72
N SER A 78 12.72 -1.76 -14.84
CA SER A 78 13.95 -2.45 -15.29
C SER A 78 14.43 -3.49 -14.28
N ARG A 79 14.17 -3.29 -13.00
CA ARG A 79 14.71 -4.13 -11.91
C ARG A 79 13.73 -5.23 -11.49
N PHE A 80 12.43 -4.94 -11.49
CA PHE A 80 11.38 -5.81 -10.94
C PHE A 80 10.31 -6.20 -11.97
N GLY A 81 10.38 -5.67 -13.18
CA GLY A 81 9.48 -5.99 -14.29
C GLY A 81 8.23 -5.12 -14.38
N GLU A 82 7.53 -5.27 -15.50
CA GLU A 82 6.36 -4.46 -15.86
C GLU A 82 5.22 -4.58 -14.85
N LYS A 83 4.91 -5.81 -14.39
CA LYS A 83 3.79 -6.04 -13.48
C LYS A 83 3.99 -5.30 -12.16
N VAL A 84 5.20 -5.35 -11.57
CA VAL A 84 5.52 -4.61 -10.34
C VAL A 84 5.37 -3.11 -10.57
N ALA A 85 5.95 -2.59 -11.66
CA ALA A 85 5.87 -1.17 -12.00
C ALA A 85 4.41 -0.69 -12.14
N THR A 86 3.57 -1.45 -12.83
CA THR A 86 2.13 -1.16 -13.00
C THR A 86 1.40 -1.10 -11.66
N LEU A 87 1.67 -2.05 -10.76
CA LEU A 87 1.05 -2.09 -9.44
C LEU A 87 1.49 -0.89 -8.56
N VAL A 88 2.76 -0.53 -8.60
CA VAL A 88 3.29 0.64 -7.86
C VAL A 88 2.65 1.93 -8.39
N VAL A 89 2.60 2.13 -9.72
CA VAL A 89 1.92 3.30 -10.33
C VAL A 89 0.46 3.39 -9.90
N ALA A 90 -0.26 2.26 -9.88
CA ALA A 90 -1.67 2.25 -9.48
C ALA A 90 -1.88 2.69 -8.01
N CYS A 91 -0.90 2.45 -7.14
CA CYS A 91 -0.94 2.85 -5.74
C CYS A 91 -0.53 4.33 -5.52
N THR A 92 0.15 4.96 -6.48
CA THR A 92 0.72 6.31 -6.38
C THR A 92 -0.36 7.38 -6.64
N PHE A 93 -0.38 8.42 -5.79
CA PHE A 93 -1.26 9.58 -5.99
C PHE A 93 -0.78 10.52 -7.10
N ASP A 94 -1.73 11.09 -7.83
CA ASP A 94 -1.43 12.15 -8.80
C ASP A 94 -1.26 13.51 -8.07
N ARG A 95 -0.01 13.94 -7.90
CA ARG A 95 0.34 15.19 -7.21
C ARG A 95 -0.15 16.46 -7.92
N ASN A 96 -0.62 16.37 -9.16
CA ASN A 96 -1.20 17.51 -9.88
C ASN A 96 -2.63 17.79 -9.40
N ILE A 97 -3.33 16.81 -8.83
CA ILE A 97 -4.66 16.96 -8.26
C ILE A 97 -4.53 17.56 -6.86
N LYS A 98 -5.04 18.80 -6.67
CA LYS A 98 -4.92 19.53 -5.39
C LYS A 98 -6.04 19.21 -4.41
N ASP A 99 -7.22 18.86 -4.91
CA ASP A 99 -8.32 18.45 -4.07
C ASP A 99 -8.09 17.05 -3.51
N TYR A 100 -8.13 16.92 -2.20
CA TYR A 100 -7.83 15.65 -1.51
C TYR A 100 -8.80 14.54 -1.89
N LYS A 101 -10.08 14.86 -1.99
CA LYS A 101 -11.12 13.87 -2.32
C LYS A 101 -11.03 13.44 -3.77
N GLU A 102 -10.84 14.38 -4.68
CA GLU A 102 -10.64 14.09 -6.11
C GLU A 102 -9.39 13.23 -6.32
N CYS A 103 -8.30 13.53 -5.62
CA CYS A 103 -7.07 12.73 -5.67
C CYS A 103 -7.33 11.26 -5.25
N TRP A 104 -8.08 11.06 -4.16
CA TRP A 104 -8.47 9.73 -3.70
C TRP A 104 -9.40 9.01 -4.69
N GLN A 105 -10.40 9.69 -5.26
CA GLN A 105 -11.29 9.14 -6.28
C GLN A 105 -10.50 8.65 -7.50
N LYS A 106 -9.53 9.46 -7.95
CA LYS A 106 -8.63 9.09 -9.05
C LYS A 106 -7.78 7.88 -8.70
N CYS A 107 -7.19 7.85 -7.50
CA CYS A 107 -6.41 6.71 -7.02
C CYS A 107 -7.24 5.41 -7.03
N ILE A 108 -8.44 5.41 -6.46
CA ILE A 108 -9.34 4.24 -6.46
C ILE A 108 -9.66 3.78 -7.89
N THR A 109 -9.89 4.73 -8.80
CA THR A 109 -10.13 4.42 -10.22
C THR A 109 -8.92 3.69 -10.83
N ASN A 110 -7.71 4.18 -10.58
CA ASN A 110 -6.47 3.56 -11.07
C ASN A 110 -6.26 2.16 -10.47
N LEU A 111 -6.52 1.99 -9.17
CA LEU A 111 -6.44 0.70 -8.49
C LEU A 111 -7.40 -0.32 -9.09
N LYS A 112 -8.67 0.06 -9.31
CA LYS A 112 -9.67 -0.82 -9.94
C LYS A 112 -9.28 -1.21 -11.36
N GLN A 113 -8.72 -0.29 -12.14
CA GLN A 113 -8.22 -0.57 -13.50
C GLN A 113 -7.03 -1.54 -13.51
N ALA A 114 -6.13 -1.42 -12.52
CA ALA A 114 -4.99 -2.34 -12.36
C ALA A 114 -5.40 -3.71 -11.81
N GLY A 115 -6.60 -3.84 -11.23
CA GLY A 115 -7.20 -5.08 -10.79
C GLY A 115 -7.00 -5.39 -9.30
N GLN A 116 -7.44 -6.60 -8.92
CA GLN A 116 -7.53 -7.02 -7.52
C GLN A 116 -6.17 -6.97 -6.81
N ASP A 117 -5.08 -7.28 -7.48
CA ASP A 117 -3.72 -7.23 -6.90
C ASP A 117 -3.40 -5.84 -6.34
N ALA A 118 -3.70 -4.76 -7.10
CA ALA A 118 -3.48 -3.39 -6.67
C ALA A 118 -4.38 -2.99 -5.49
N LEU A 119 -5.65 -3.40 -5.52
CA LEU A 119 -6.59 -3.18 -4.43
C LEU A 119 -6.15 -3.86 -3.13
N VAL A 120 -5.58 -5.07 -3.20
CA VAL A 120 -5.06 -5.80 -2.04
C VAL A 120 -3.83 -5.10 -1.46
N ILE A 121 -2.91 -4.58 -2.29
CA ILE A 121 -1.78 -3.78 -1.80
C ILE A 121 -2.31 -2.55 -1.04
N LYS A 122 -3.24 -1.82 -1.64
CA LYS A 122 -3.81 -0.61 -1.00
C LYS A 122 -4.58 -0.92 0.27
N LEU A 123 -5.30 -2.04 0.34
CA LEU A 123 -5.95 -2.50 1.56
C LEU A 123 -4.94 -2.70 2.70
N VAL A 124 -3.84 -3.38 2.43
CA VAL A 124 -2.80 -3.63 3.45
C VAL A 124 -2.10 -2.34 3.86
N ASP A 125 -1.85 -1.42 2.92
CA ASP A 125 -1.37 -0.06 3.19
C ASP A 125 -2.33 0.69 4.13
N GLN A 126 -3.65 0.69 3.84
CA GLN A 126 -4.64 1.35 4.68
C GLN A 126 -4.71 0.75 6.10
N ILE A 127 -4.58 -0.55 6.23
CA ILE A 127 -4.53 -1.23 7.55
C ILE A 127 -3.29 -0.80 8.33
N ASP A 128 -2.11 -0.71 7.71
CA ASP A 128 -0.88 -0.31 8.38
C ASP A 128 -0.88 1.19 8.75
N ASN A 129 -1.62 2.01 8.00
CA ASN A 129 -1.77 3.44 8.28
C ASN A 129 -2.79 3.73 9.41
N LEU A 130 -3.77 2.86 9.63
CA LEU A 130 -4.89 3.13 10.53
C LEU A 130 -4.45 3.43 11.99
N PRO A 131 -3.46 2.76 12.59
CA PRO A 131 -3.00 3.08 13.95
C PRO A 131 -2.48 4.52 14.12
N TYR A 132 -1.98 5.14 13.04
CA TYR A 132 -1.50 6.52 13.10
C TYR A 132 -2.64 7.56 13.18
N TYR A 133 -3.88 7.14 12.90
CA TYR A 133 -5.07 7.99 13.06
C TYR A 133 -5.21 8.54 14.47
N ILE A 134 -4.90 7.74 15.49
CA ILE A 134 -4.99 8.17 16.90
C ILE A 134 -3.99 9.27 17.27
N LEU A 135 -2.92 9.43 16.48
CA LEU A 135 -1.87 10.43 16.70
C LEU A 135 -2.23 11.79 16.09
N ILE A 136 -3.30 11.87 15.28
CA ILE A 136 -3.72 13.11 14.65
C ILE A 136 -4.43 13.98 15.67
N SER A 137 -3.86 15.17 15.95
CA SER A 137 -4.44 16.15 16.87
C SER A 137 -5.36 17.17 16.19
N ASP A 138 -5.22 17.37 14.89
CA ASP A 138 -6.04 18.28 14.10
C ASP A 138 -7.37 17.63 13.70
N ASP A 139 -8.49 18.17 14.15
CA ASP A 139 -9.82 17.58 13.93
C ASP A 139 -10.22 17.55 12.45
N LYS A 140 -9.84 18.56 11.67
CA LYS A 140 -10.12 18.58 10.23
C LYS A 140 -9.38 17.48 9.51
N LYS A 141 -8.09 17.33 9.80
CA LYS A 141 -7.25 16.25 9.25
C LYS A 141 -7.78 14.88 9.67
N LYS A 142 -8.24 14.77 10.91
CA LYS A 142 -8.84 13.54 11.45
C LYS A 142 -10.09 13.15 10.67
N GLN A 143 -10.97 14.10 10.38
CA GLN A 143 -12.17 13.90 9.56
C GLN A 143 -11.82 13.51 8.12
N GLU A 144 -10.81 14.15 7.50
CA GLU A 144 -10.34 13.82 6.15
C GLU A 144 -9.80 12.38 6.08
N VAL A 145 -9.01 11.96 7.08
CA VAL A 145 -8.46 10.59 7.15
C VAL A 145 -9.57 9.57 7.38
N MET A 146 -10.55 9.85 8.26
CA MET A 146 -11.70 8.97 8.46
C MET A 146 -12.56 8.86 7.19
N TRP A 147 -12.82 9.98 6.51
CA TRP A 147 -13.50 9.97 5.22
C TRP A 147 -12.78 9.07 4.21
N LYS A 148 -11.46 9.15 4.13
CA LYS A 148 -10.62 8.31 3.25
C LYS A 148 -10.85 6.82 3.49
N HIS A 149 -10.83 6.40 4.75
CA HIS A 149 -11.00 4.98 5.11
C HIS A 149 -12.41 4.48 4.76
N LYS A 150 -13.44 5.26 5.08
CA LYS A 150 -14.84 4.94 4.74
C LYS A 150 -15.05 4.91 3.23
N PHE A 151 -14.52 5.89 2.51
CA PHE A 151 -14.60 5.96 1.05
C PHE A 151 -13.92 4.74 0.39
N PHE A 152 -12.74 4.33 0.85
CA PHE A 152 -12.08 3.11 0.36
C PHE A 152 -12.95 1.86 0.60
N ILE A 153 -13.54 1.73 1.78
CA ILE A 153 -14.42 0.60 2.11
C ILE A 153 -15.61 0.56 1.15
N ASP A 154 -16.31 1.68 0.99
CA ASP A 154 -17.53 1.74 0.18
C ASP A 154 -17.24 1.44 -1.31
N GLU A 155 -16.19 2.06 -1.84
CA GLU A 155 -15.81 1.89 -3.23
C GLU A 155 -15.27 0.48 -3.56
N CYS A 156 -14.54 -0.14 -2.63
CA CYS A 156 -13.87 -1.42 -2.88
C CYS A 156 -14.61 -2.64 -2.33
N ARG A 157 -15.74 -2.45 -1.66
CA ARG A 157 -16.52 -3.53 -1.02
C ARG A 157 -16.83 -4.68 -1.98
N ASN A 158 -17.33 -4.40 -3.17
CA ASN A 158 -17.70 -5.44 -4.15
C ASN A 158 -16.50 -6.27 -4.59
N ASP A 159 -15.32 -5.68 -4.65
CA ASP A 159 -14.09 -6.32 -5.09
C ASP A 159 -13.41 -7.11 -3.97
N LEU A 160 -13.51 -6.63 -2.71
CA LEU A 160 -12.71 -7.12 -1.58
C LEU A 160 -13.49 -7.84 -0.48
N GLN A 161 -14.84 -7.79 -0.43
CA GLN A 161 -15.67 -8.33 0.67
C GLN A 161 -15.44 -9.82 0.97
N LYS A 162 -14.94 -10.60 0.00
CA LYS A 162 -14.65 -12.02 0.19
C LYS A 162 -13.36 -12.24 0.99
N LEU A 163 -12.50 -11.24 1.11
CA LEU A 163 -11.25 -11.32 1.83
C LEU A 163 -11.48 -11.14 3.34
N PRO A 164 -11.02 -12.08 4.19
CA PRO A 164 -11.10 -11.91 5.64
C PRO A 164 -10.45 -10.61 6.12
N THR A 165 -9.30 -10.25 5.55
CA THR A 165 -8.56 -9.03 5.87
C THR A 165 -9.38 -7.77 5.63
N PHE A 166 -10.22 -7.73 4.58
CA PHE A 166 -11.08 -6.58 4.31
C PHE A 166 -12.18 -6.45 5.38
N ARG A 167 -12.82 -7.55 5.77
CA ARG A 167 -13.82 -7.56 6.85
C ARG A 167 -13.25 -7.16 8.21
N ASP A 168 -12.01 -7.53 8.48
CA ASP A 168 -11.32 -7.11 9.70
C ASP A 168 -11.00 -5.62 9.65
N TYR A 169 -10.60 -5.10 8.48
CA TYR A 169 -10.38 -3.66 8.26
C TYR A 169 -11.66 -2.84 8.45
N GLU A 170 -12.81 -3.29 7.93
CA GLU A 170 -14.10 -2.65 8.18
C GLU A 170 -14.38 -2.48 9.68
N LYS A 171 -14.24 -3.57 10.46
CA LYS A 171 -14.43 -3.53 11.91
C LYS A 171 -13.45 -2.59 12.62
N MET A 172 -12.18 -2.54 12.16
CA MET A 172 -11.19 -1.62 12.72
C MET A 172 -11.60 -0.17 12.50
N VAL A 173 -12.05 0.18 11.29
CA VAL A 173 -12.52 1.55 10.97
C VAL A 173 -13.77 1.90 11.78
N ASP A 174 -14.75 1.00 11.86
CA ASP A 174 -15.98 1.20 12.64
C ASP A 174 -15.69 1.42 14.15
N SER A 175 -14.60 0.83 14.67
CA SER A 175 -14.22 0.99 16.08
C SER A 175 -13.58 2.34 16.42
N LEU A 176 -13.28 3.16 15.41
CA LEU A 176 -12.66 4.49 15.57
C LEU A 176 -13.68 5.64 15.50
N ASP A 177 -14.94 5.35 15.14
CA ASP A 177 -16.06 6.28 15.17
C ASP A 177 -16.57 6.43 16.60
#